data_4c85a00454a0cfd9ff69c3c17271d090
#
_entry.id   4c85a00454a0cfd9ff69c3c17271d090
#
_cell.length_a   1.000
_cell.length_b   1.000
_cell.length_c   1.000
_cell.angle_alpha   90.00
_cell.angle_beta   90.00
_cell.angle_gamma   90.00
#
_symmetry.space_group_name_H-M   'P 1'
#
loop_
_entity.id
_entity.type
_entity.pdbx_description
1 polymer ?
#
loop_
_entity_poly.entity_id
_entity_poly.type
_entity_poly.pdbx_seq_one_letter_code
_entity_poly.pdbx_strand_id
1 'polypeptide(L)'
;MVALASAFEAQLTTSAYDAQWNELAAQAQALWPSEGARTAMLARKFAHAAVAGITVGQPAFESTWTAPENPSVHVDGVWNFPVKVSFANPAALRPAGVAALFSMTSLQIVANSGSGTAEVLGEGPESLDAPIILPPSITPVSLDVPILMYHLVDQIPPRSIEPSTYGWKLEVGLTTLPNAFDAQMADLSGIHATSISLQHLADALLYGLALPPHPFVITFDDGRLSQWTNAVPVLRQYGFTAVFFPCTALIGGKVGPQTYMTALEIQNLAMTGFSIEDHTVNDDTDFFSAGPHVLDVLTNRTKTVLENLTRDPVQFLAYTGLWPWPTSTQGAVQEASMFATLASYGYIAGVQDLRIDSATDTSTALWQLPRVRIGLATTMPFFEHWFSAQPS
;
A
#
# COMPACT_ATOMS: atom_id res chain seq x y z
N MET A 1 3.00 26.37 -13.76
CA MET A 1 3.09 25.09 -13.06
C MET A 1 4.20 25.07 -12.03
N VAL A 2 5.50 25.22 -12.36
CA VAL A 2 6.59 25.24 -11.36
C VAL A 2 6.33 26.22 -10.22
N ALA A 3 5.88 27.45 -10.52
CA ALA A 3 5.56 28.46 -9.49
C ALA A 3 4.38 28.02 -8.60
N LEU A 4 3.36 27.36 -9.16
CA LEU A 4 2.24 26.80 -8.40
C LEU A 4 2.71 25.66 -7.50
N ALA A 5 3.49 24.69 -8.04
CA ALA A 5 4.03 23.59 -7.25
C ALA A 5 4.84 24.13 -6.05
N SER A 6 5.72 25.10 -6.30
CA SER A 6 6.55 25.70 -5.23
C SER A 6 5.72 26.47 -4.22
N ALA A 7 4.67 27.19 -4.64
CA ALA A 7 3.80 27.94 -3.75
C ALA A 7 2.91 27.03 -2.91
N PHE A 8 2.31 26.00 -3.52
CA PHE A 8 1.49 25.00 -2.85
C PHE A 8 2.27 24.30 -1.73
N GLU A 9 3.45 23.79 -2.07
CA GLU A 9 4.28 23.08 -1.11
C GLU A 9 4.85 24.01 -0.01
N ALA A 10 5.16 25.28 -0.35
CA ALA A 10 5.66 26.23 0.63
C ALA A 10 4.66 26.51 1.77
N GLN A 11 3.36 26.30 1.54
CA GLN A 11 2.32 26.45 2.55
C GLN A 11 2.49 25.43 3.71
N LEU A 12 3.12 24.29 3.46
CA LEU A 12 3.46 23.33 4.50
C LEU A 12 4.45 23.90 5.53
N THR A 13 5.38 24.76 5.11
CA THR A 13 6.37 25.39 6.01
C THR A 13 5.76 26.38 6.98
N THR A 14 4.62 26.94 6.63
CA THR A 14 3.88 27.95 7.44
C THR A 14 2.65 27.35 8.11
N SER A 15 2.40 26.06 7.95
CA SER A 15 1.18 25.39 8.42
C SER A 15 -0.12 26.01 7.89
N ALA A 16 -0.05 26.63 6.70
CA ALA A 16 -1.19 27.24 6.02
C ALA A 16 -1.99 26.21 5.20
N TYR A 17 -2.43 25.12 5.86
CA TYR A 17 -3.06 23.97 5.20
C TYR A 17 -4.41 24.29 4.56
N ASP A 18 -5.13 25.28 5.10
CA ASP A 18 -6.37 25.82 4.55
C ASP A 18 -6.17 26.53 3.21
N ALA A 19 -5.04 27.20 3.04
CA ALA A 19 -4.71 27.88 1.79
C ALA A 19 -4.51 26.89 0.63
N GLN A 20 -3.99 25.69 0.90
CA GLN A 20 -3.81 24.64 -0.12
C GLN A 20 -5.14 24.16 -0.71
N TRP A 21 -6.22 24.17 0.08
CA TRP A 21 -7.53 23.67 -0.37
C TRP A 21 -8.01 24.37 -1.66
N ASN A 22 -7.82 25.67 -1.74
CA ASN A 22 -8.30 26.47 -2.87
C ASN A 22 -7.48 26.24 -4.16
N GLU A 23 -6.31 25.64 -4.04
CA GLU A 23 -5.43 25.30 -5.17
C GLU A 23 -5.65 23.87 -5.69
N LEU A 24 -6.42 23.06 -4.94
CA LEU A 24 -6.77 21.71 -5.35
C LEU A 24 -7.83 21.72 -6.45
N ALA A 25 -7.64 20.85 -7.44
CA ALA A 25 -8.68 20.53 -8.41
C ALA A 25 -9.92 19.95 -7.71
N ALA A 26 -11.09 20.11 -8.32
CA ALA A 26 -12.35 19.63 -7.74
C ALA A 26 -12.33 18.12 -7.47
N GLN A 27 -11.66 17.34 -8.32
CA GLN A 27 -11.49 15.90 -8.13
C GLN A 27 -10.68 15.57 -6.87
N ALA A 28 -9.62 16.34 -6.59
CA ALA A 28 -8.81 16.18 -5.40
C ALA A 28 -9.56 16.63 -4.13
N GLN A 29 -10.34 17.71 -4.20
CA GLN A 29 -11.20 18.14 -3.10
C GLN A 29 -12.27 17.08 -2.76
N ALA A 30 -12.82 16.41 -3.77
CA ALA A 30 -13.86 15.40 -3.60
C ALA A 30 -13.40 14.13 -2.86
N LEU A 31 -12.09 13.90 -2.73
CA LEU A 31 -11.54 12.82 -1.91
C LEU A 31 -11.70 13.06 -0.40
N TRP A 32 -11.98 14.30 0.01
CA TRP A 32 -12.08 14.68 1.41
C TRP A 32 -13.52 14.99 1.82
N PRO A 33 -13.93 14.61 3.05
CA PRO A 33 -15.26 14.95 3.55
C PRO A 33 -15.51 16.46 3.63
N SER A 34 -14.45 17.24 3.84
CA SER A 34 -14.47 18.71 3.87
C SER A 34 -13.05 19.27 3.88
N GLU A 35 -12.91 20.59 3.59
CA GLU A 35 -11.70 21.34 3.80
C GLU A 35 -11.15 21.14 5.22
N GLY A 36 -12.01 21.25 6.23
CA GLY A 36 -11.63 21.08 7.63
C GLY A 36 -11.07 19.71 7.96
N ALA A 37 -11.56 18.65 7.30
CA ALA A 37 -11.03 17.28 7.47
C ALA A 37 -9.59 17.18 6.93
N ARG A 38 -9.33 17.71 5.73
CA ARG A 38 -7.98 17.75 5.15
C ARG A 38 -7.02 18.61 5.98
N THR A 39 -7.43 19.79 6.37
CA THR A 39 -6.65 20.69 7.22
C THR A 39 -6.29 20.02 8.56
N ALA A 40 -7.25 19.35 9.21
CA ALA A 40 -7.01 18.60 10.44
C ALA A 40 -6.06 17.41 10.24
N MET A 41 -6.12 16.75 9.10
CA MET A 41 -5.19 15.69 8.73
C MET A 41 -3.76 16.23 8.62
N LEU A 42 -3.55 17.27 7.81
CA LEU A 42 -2.23 17.88 7.63
C LEU A 42 -1.67 18.41 8.94
N ALA A 43 -2.51 19.08 9.77
CA ALA A 43 -2.11 19.55 11.07
C ALA A 43 -1.66 18.42 12.00
N ARG A 44 -2.32 17.25 11.97
CA ARG A 44 -1.91 16.06 12.72
C ARG A 44 -0.63 15.43 12.17
N LYS A 45 -0.54 15.32 10.84
CA LYS A 45 0.62 14.77 10.15
C LYS A 45 1.90 15.53 10.48
N PHE A 46 1.83 16.85 10.49
CA PHE A 46 2.97 17.74 10.75
C PHE A 46 3.08 18.26 12.19
N ALA A 47 2.20 17.80 13.11
CA ALA A 47 2.19 18.25 14.51
C ALA A 47 3.51 18.01 15.25
N HIS A 48 4.26 16.98 14.85
CA HIS A 48 5.50 16.58 15.50
C HIS A 48 6.76 16.86 14.67
N ALA A 49 6.58 17.40 13.46
CA ALA A 49 7.66 17.67 12.53
C ALA A 49 7.43 19.00 11.80
N ALA A 50 8.06 20.05 12.29
CA ALA A 50 8.07 21.31 11.55
C ALA A 50 8.80 21.11 10.22
N VAL A 51 8.15 21.47 9.12
CA VAL A 51 8.76 21.45 7.79
C VAL A 51 9.85 22.55 7.74
N ALA A 52 11.08 22.15 7.53
CA ALA A 52 12.24 23.04 7.48
C ALA A 52 12.52 23.59 6.09
N GLY A 53 12.13 22.84 5.07
CA GLY A 53 12.34 23.23 3.69
C GLY A 53 11.75 22.26 2.70
N ILE A 54 11.45 22.77 1.51
CA ILE A 54 10.86 22.01 0.41
C ILE A 54 11.68 22.27 -0.84
N THR A 55 11.92 21.22 -1.60
CA THR A 55 12.56 21.30 -2.90
C THR A 55 11.65 20.63 -3.94
N VAL A 56 11.21 21.40 -4.91
CA VAL A 56 10.46 20.93 -6.07
C VAL A 56 11.44 20.68 -7.21
N GLY A 57 11.46 19.44 -7.71
CA GLY A 57 12.33 19.03 -8.82
C GLY A 57 11.77 19.37 -10.20
N GLN A 58 12.47 18.92 -11.23
CA GLN A 58 12.01 19.12 -12.61
C GLN A 58 10.82 18.21 -12.92
N PRO A 59 9.76 18.74 -13.53
CA PRO A 59 8.57 17.97 -13.81
C PRO A 59 8.77 16.99 -14.99
N ALA A 60 8.05 15.87 -14.91
CA ALA A 60 7.80 14.98 -16.04
C ALA A 60 6.36 15.20 -16.54
N PHE A 61 6.17 15.17 -17.86
CA PHE A 61 4.85 15.29 -18.47
C PHE A 61 4.28 13.91 -18.76
N GLU A 62 3.05 13.68 -18.32
CA GLU A 62 2.29 12.47 -18.60
C GLU A 62 1.07 12.83 -19.45
N SER A 63 0.95 12.19 -20.63
CA SER A 63 -0.18 12.43 -21.52
C SER A 63 -1.51 12.01 -20.92
N THR A 64 -1.50 10.93 -20.16
CA THR A 64 -2.63 10.45 -19.36
C THR A 64 -2.09 9.94 -18.03
N TRP A 65 -2.48 10.57 -16.95
CA TRP A 65 -2.16 10.18 -15.59
C TRP A 65 -3.33 9.41 -14.99
N THR A 66 -3.02 8.38 -14.23
CA THR A 66 -4.02 7.57 -13.50
C THR A 66 -3.82 7.81 -12.01
N ALA A 67 -4.90 8.13 -11.30
CA ALA A 67 -4.83 8.34 -9.86
C ALA A 67 -4.44 7.04 -9.15
N PRO A 68 -3.36 7.02 -8.34
CA PRO A 68 -2.95 5.82 -7.62
C PRO A 68 -4.04 5.27 -6.69
N GLU A 69 -4.81 6.18 -6.07
CA GLU A 69 -5.88 5.85 -5.13
C GLU A 69 -7.17 5.40 -5.81
N ASN A 70 -7.35 5.73 -7.09
CA ASN A 70 -8.52 5.33 -7.87
C ASN A 70 -8.16 5.16 -9.36
N PRO A 71 -7.78 3.93 -9.78
CA PRO A 71 -7.35 3.65 -11.16
C PRO A 71 -8.40 3.91 -12.24
N SER A 72 -9.67 4.11 -11.87
CA SER A 72 -10.70 4.53 -12.83
C SER A 72 -10.66 6.03 -13.14
N VAL A 73 -9.92 6.81 -12.37
CA VAL A 73 -9.73 8.24 -12.60
C VAL A 73 -8.51 8.45 -13.49
N HIS A 74 -8.76 8.87 -14.73
CA HIS A 74 -7.73 9.25 -15.67
C HIS A 74 -7.83 10.75 -15.94
N VAL A 75 -6.68 11.42 -15.93
CA VAL A 75 -6.59 12.85 -16.25
C VAL A 75 -5.53 13.06 -17.32
N ASP A 76 -5.90 13.73 -18.40
CA ASP A 76 -4.98 14.00 -19.49
C ASP A 76 -4.15 15.25 -19.25
N GLY A 77 -2.89 15.20 -19.68
CA GLY A 77 -2.00 16.35 -19.69
C GLY A 77 -1.50 16.76 -18.30
N VAL A 78 -1.10 15.80 -17.48
CA VAL A 78 -0.62 16.02 -16.12
C VAL A 78 0.89 16.26 -16.09
N TRP A 79 1.31 17.21 -15.28
CA TRP A 79 2.71 17.44 -14.93
C TRP A 79 3.00 16.89 -13.55
N ASN A 80 3.91 15.93 -13.47
CA ASN A 80 4.32 15.28 -12.23
C ASN A 80 5.63 15.87 -11.73
N PHE A 81 5.62 16.49 -10.54
CA PHE A 81 6.76 17.14 -9.92
C PHE A 81 7.28 16.30 -8.77
N PRO A 82 8.54 15.84 -8.78
CA PRO A 82 9.15 15.24 -7.59
C PRO A 82 9.33 16.34 -6.52
N VAL A 83 8.88 16.06 -5.30
CA VAL A 83 8.95 16.98 -4.16
C VAL A 83 9.74 16.32 -3.02
N LYS A 84 10.68 17.06 -2.45
CA LYS A 84 11.42 16.67 -1.25
C LYS A 84 11.07 17.62 -0.11
N VAL A 85 10.50 17.07 0.97
CA VAL A 85 10.18 17.77 2.19
C VAL A 85 11.23 17.46 3.25
N SER A 86 11.88 18.47 3.81
CA SER A 86 12.88 18.34 4.87
C SER A 86 12.32 18.85 6.20
N PHE A 87 12.64 18.18 7.31
CA PHE A 87 12.08 18.48 8.63
C PHE A 87 13.12 19.12 9.55
N ALA A 88 12.67 20.10 10.37
CA ALA A 88 13.54 20.87 11.29
C ALA A 88 13.98 20.03 12.50
N ASN A 89 13.16 19.10 12.95
CA ASN A 89 13.45 18.25 14.11
C ASN A 89 13.18 16.77 13.82
N PRO A 90 14.07 16.12 13.08
CA PRO A 90 13.89 14.71 12.73
C PRO A 90 13.87 13.78 13.96
N ALA A 91 14.49 14.15 15.07
CA ALA A 91 14.49 13.36 16.30
C ALA A 91 13.09 13.20 16.92
N ALA A 92 12.17 14.12 16.65
CA ALA A 92 10.79 14.02 17.12
C ALA A 92 9.98 12.94 16.35
N LEU A 93 10.45 12.54 15.18
CA LEU A 93 9.78 11.60 14.27
C LEU A 93 10.41 10.20 14.29
N ARG A 94 11.56 10.02 14.96
CA ARG A 94 12.33 8.79 14.91
C ARG A 94 12.83 8.32 16.27
N PRO A 95 12.93 6.99 16.49
CA PRO A 95 13.76 6.43 17.55
C PRO A 95 15.22 6.87 17.42
N ALA A 96 15.94 6.94 18.54
CA ALA A 96 17.33 7.39 18.56
C ALA A 96 18.22 6.60 17.59
N GLY A 97 18.97 7.30 16.76
CA GLY A 97 20.04 6.73 15.90
C GLY A 97 19.84 6.85 14.39
N VAL A 98 18.79 7.51 13.92
CA VAL A 98 18.54 7.67 12.49
C VAL A 98 18.92 9.07 12.00
N ALA A 99 19.77 9.13 10.96
CA ALA A 99 20.20 10.38 10.32
C ALA A 99 19.06 11.09 9.56
N ALA A 100 19.27 12.35 9.25
CA ALA A 100 18.33 13.34 8.71
C ALA A 100 17.13 12.80 7.90
N LEU A 101 15.96 13.35 8.22
CA LEU A 101 14.68 13.01 7.61
C LEU A 101 14.32 13.93 6.46
N PHE A 102 13.94 13.31 5.38
CA PHE A 102 13.17 13.96 4.34
C PHE A 102 12.07 13.01 3.88
N SER A 103 10.98 13.58 3.40
CA SER A 103 9.95 12.87 2.66
C SER A 103 10.16 13.16 1.18
N MET A 104 10.01 12.12 0.35
CA MET A 104 9.89 12.28 -1.10
C MET A 104 8.44 12.06 -1.47
N THR A 105 7.86 12.99 -2.18
CA THR A 105 6.51 12.85 -2.73
C THR A 105 6.51 13.35 -4.17
N SER A 106 5.43 13.17 -4.87
CA SER A 106 5.19 13.78 -6.17
C SER A 106 3.93 14.61 -6.15
N LEU A 107 3.96 15.77 -6.79
CA LEU A 107 2.83 16.67 -6.91
C LEU A 107 2.32 16.65 -8.35
N GLN A 108 1.04 16.33 -8.54
CA GLN A 108 0.41 16.29 -9.85
C GLN A 108 -0.32 17.60 -10.12
N ILE A 109 0.00 18.25 -11.23
CA ILE A 109 -0.63 19.51 -11.64
C ILE A 109 -1.21 19.35 -13.05
N VAL A 110 -2.45 19.76 -13.21
CA VAL A 110 -3.17 19.80 -14.49
C VAL A 110 -3.47 21.24 -14.90
N ALA A 111 -3.50 21.49 -16.20
CA ALA A 111 -4.03 22.74 -16.73
C ALA A 111 -5.56 22.64 -16.85
N ASN A 112 -6.29 23.50 -16.16
CA ASN A 112 -7.74 23.60 -16.33
C ASN A 112 -8.04 24.19 -17.72
N SER A 113 -8.66 23.38 -18.57
CA SER A 113 -8.98 23.75 -19.97
C SER A 113 -10.04 24.86 -20.08
N GLY A 114 -10.82 25.10 -19.01
CA GLY A 114 -11.88 26.11 -18.99
C GLY A 114 -11.41 27.48 -18.52
N SER A 115 -10.48 27.54 -17.56
CA SER A 115 -9.98 28.79 -16.95
C SER A 115 -8.58 29.18 -17.41
N GLY A 116 -7.83 28.25 -18.00
CA GLY A 116 -6.41 28.46 -18.33
C GLY A 116 -5.49 28.50 -17.11
N THR A 117 -6.02 28.24 -15.91
CA THR A 117 -5.26 28.14 -14.66
C THR A 117 -4.73 26.73 -14.45
N ALA A 118 -3.64 26.60 -13.71
CA ALA A 118 -3.15 25.31 -13.24
C ALA A 118 -3.77 24.98 -11.89
N GLU A 119 -4.12 23.71 -11.69
CA GLU A 119 -4.73 23.21 -10.48
C GLU A 119 -3.98 21.95 -9.98
N VAL A 120 -3.92 21.75 -8.67
CA VAL A 120 -3.28 20.58 -8.07
C VAL A 120 -4.27 19.41 -8.04
N LEU A 121 -3.91 18.29 -8.66
CA LEU A 121 -4.69 17.06 -8.64
C LEU A 121 -4.48 16.23 -7.37
N GLY A 122 -3.30 16.29 -6.81
CA GLY A 122 -2.97 15.53 -5.61
C GLY A 122 -1.48 15.53 -5.34
N GLU A 123 -1.14 14.99 -4.20
CA GLU A 123 0.20 14.62 -3.82
C GLU A 123 0.31 13.11 -3.99
N GLY A 124 1.31 12.63 -4.72
CA GLY A 124 1.57 11.22 -4.91
C GLY A 124 1.99 10.54 -3.60
N PRO A 125 2.23 9.23 -3.65
CA PRO A 125 2.58 8.49 -2.47
C PRO A 125 3.77 9.15 -1.78
N GLU A 126 3.58 9.50 -0.52
CA GLU A 126 4.67 10.02 0.30
C GLU A 126 5.56 8.88 0.74
N SER A 127 6.77 8.81 0.21
CA SER A 127 7.82 8.07 0.88
C SER A 127 8.31 8.90 2.07
N LEU A 128 7.67 8.70 3.21
CA LEU A 128 8.26 9.10 4.46
C LEU A 128 9.38 8.12 4.78
N ASP A 129 10.63 8.56 4.76
CA ASP A 129 11.73 7.86 5.42
C ASP A 129 11.56 7.85 6.96
N ALA A 130 10.37 8.10 7.46
CA ALA A 130 10.02 8.08 8.86
C ALA A 130 8.64 7.49 9.06
N PRO A 131 8.51 6.64 10.07
CA PRO A 131 7.21 6.19 10.51
C PRO A 131 6.37 7.41 10.89
N ILE A 132 5.12 7.42 10.48
CA ILE A 132 4.13 8.28 11.09
C ILE A 132 3.97 7.79 12.52
N ILE A 133 4.63 8.48 13.47
CA ILE A 133 4.33 8.28 14.87
C ILE A 133 2.94 8.85 15.07
N LEU A 134 1.96 7.96 15.26
CA LEU A 134 0.60 8.38 15.59
C LEU A 134 0.66 9.28 16.81
N PRO A 135 0.12 10.51 16.74
CA PRO A 135 -0.03 11.29 17.95
C PRO A 135 -0.89 10.51 18.95
N PRO A 136 -0.56 10.52 20.24
CA PRO A 136 -1.25 9.74 21.26
C PRO A 136 -2.73 10.09 21.46
N SER A 137 -3.25 11.03 20.70
CA SER A 137 -4.62 11.57 20.79
C SER A 137 -5.52 11.25 19.59
N ILE A 138 -5.15 10.34 18.69
CA ILE A 138 -6.05 9.95 17.61
C ILE A 138 -7.19 9.13 18.20
N THR A 139 -8.42 9.57 17.98
CA THR A 139 -9.60 8.73 18.24
C THR A 139 -9.47 7.49 17.35
N PRO A 140 -9.53 6.28 17.91
CA PRO A 140 -9.45 5.07 17.10
C PRO A 140 -10.52 5.09 16.01
N VAL A 141 -10.11 4.88 14.77
CA VAL A 141 -11.00 4.71 13.63
C VAL A 141 -11.06 3.22 13.33
N SER A 142 -12.25 2.73 13.08
CA SER A 142 -12.51 1.34 12.64
C SER A 142 -13.24 1.40 11.31
N LEU A 143 -12.73 0.67 10.33
CA LEU A 143 -13.29 0.58 8.98
C LEU A 143 -13.47 -0.89 8.62
N ASP A 144 -14.52 -1.19 7.88
CA ASP A 144 -14.76 -2.52 7.35
C ASP A 144 -14.38 -2.54 5.85
N VAL A 145 -13.09 -2.66 5.59
CA VAL A 145 -12.52 -2.72 4.23
C VAL A 145 -11.88 -4.09 4.01
N PRO A 146 -12.44 -4.95 3.15
CA PRO A 146 -11.84 -6.24 2.87
C PRO A 146 -10.47 -6.10 2.21
N ILE A 147 -9.43 -6.68 2.81
CA ILE A 147 -8.12 -6.85 2.20
C ILE A 147 -8.02 -8.30 1.72
N LEU A 148 -8.21 -8.51 0.42
CA LEU A 148 -8.20 -9.83 -0.19
C LEU A 148 -6.76 -10.31 -0.38
N MET A 149 -6.45 -11.52 0.12
CA MET A 149 -5.12 -12.11 0.03
C MET A 149 -5.11 -13.27 -0.95
N TYR A 150 -4.48 -13.08 -2.09
CA TYR A 150 -4.24 -14.10 -3.12
C TYR A 150 -2.76 -14.51 -3.11
N HIS A 151 -2.48 -15.71 -3.62
CA HIS A 151 -1.12 -16.20 -3.87
C HIS A 151 -0.98 -16.65 -5.33
N LEU A 152 -1.54 -17.80 -5.71
CA LEU A 152 -1.50 -18.30 -7.07
C LEU A 152 -2.84 -18.07 -7.77
N VAL A 153 -2.78 -17.51 -8.98
CA VAL A 153 -3.93 -17.52 -9.92
C VAL A 153 -3.54 -18.45 -11.05
N ASP A 154 -3.75 -19.77 -10.86
CA ASP A 154 -3.22 -20.80 -11.75
C ASP A 154 -4.08 -22.07 -11.75
N GLN A 155 -3.72 -23.03 -12.58
CA GLN A 155 -4.26 -24.37 -12.50
C GLN A 155 -3.75 -25.08 -11.24
N ILE A 156 -4.51 -26.04 -10.74
CA ILE A 156 -4.07 -26.86 -9.60
C ILE A 156 -2.72 -27.50 -9.92
N PRO A 157 -1.70 -27.35 -9.05
CA PRO A 157 -0.40 -27.94 -9.28
C PRO A 157 -0.49 -29.46 -9.54
N PRO A 158 0.25 -29.99 -10.52
CA PRO A 158 0.22 -31.45 -10.82
C PRO A 158 0.69 -32.23 -9.61
N ARG A 159 0.09 -33.43 -9.42
CA ARG A 159 0.42 -34.36 -8.33
C ARG A 159 1.85 -34.93 -8.36
N SER A 160 2.70 -34.50 -9.28
CA SER A 160 4.13 -34.82 -9.32
C SER A 160 4.93 -34.27 -8.11
N ILE A 161 4.36 -33.34 -7.36
CA ILE A 161 4.80 -33.01 -6.01
C ILE A 161 4.08 -33.99 -5.10
N GLU A 162 4.82 -34.72 -4.22
CA GLU A 162 4.27 -35.71 -3.31
C GLU A 162 2.98 -35.23 -2.64
N PRO A 163 1.79 -35.81 -2.94
CA PRO A 163 0.50 -35.27 -2.45
C PRO A 163 0.33 -35.34 -0.94
N SER A 164 1.21 -36.08 -0.27
CA SER A 164 1.24 -36.26 1.19
C SER A 164 2.01 -35.14 1.90
N THR A 165 2.81 -34.35 1.18
CA THR A 165 3.62 -33.29 1.79
C THR A 165 2.74 -32.09 2.15
N TYR A 166 3.05 -31.48 3.28
CA TYR A 166 2.42 -30.22 3.73
C TYR A 166 2.47 -29.16 2.63
N GLY A 167 3.62 -29.04 1.93
CA GLY A 167 3.82 -28.07 0.87
C GLY A 167 2.83 -28.19 -0.29
N TRP A 168 2.54 -29.42 -0.79
CA TRP A 168 1.54 -29.57 -1.87
C TRP A 168 0.13 -29.16 -1.43
N LYS A 169 -0.28 -29.54 -0.21
CA LYS A 169 -1.60 -29.16 0.33
C LYS A 169 -1.71 -27.66 0.52
N LEU A 170 -0.65 -27.03 0.94
CA LEU A 170 -0.58 -25.57 1.08
C LEU A 170 -0.73 -24.90 -0.27
N GLU A 171 0.06 -25.28 -1.27
CA GLU A 171 0.01 -24.72 -2.63
C GLU A 171 -1.38 -24.88 -3.26
N VAL A 172 -2.01 -26.05 -3.12
CA VAL A 172 -3.38 -26.26 -3.59
C VAL A 172 -4.37 -25.36 -2.86
N GLY A 173 -4.21 -25.19 -1.55
CA GLY A 173 -5.07 -24.33 -0.74
C GLY A 173 -4.92 -22.85 -1.08
N LEU A 174 -3.74 -22.42 -1.54
CA LEU A 174 -3.41 -21.07 -1.94
C LEU A 174 -3.73 -20.76 -3.41
N THR A 175 -4.14 -21.77 -4.19
CA THR A 175 -4.45 -21.62 -5.60
C THR A 175 -5.88 -21.12 -5.80
N THR A 176 -6.05 -20.03 -6.53
CA THR A 176 -7.32 -19.61 -7.10
C THR A 176 -7.30 -19.92 -8.59
N LEU A 177 -8.30 -20.64 -9.09
CA LEU A 177 -8.38 -20.95 -10.52
C LEU A 177 -8.60 -19.68 -11.33
N PRO A 178 -8.01 -19.51 -12.52
CA PRO A 178 -8.15 -18.27 -13.32
C PRO A 178 -9.60 -17.88 -13.61
N ASN A 179 -10.47 -18.86 -13.88
CA ASN A 179 -11.89 -18.61 -14.10
C ASN A 179 -12.63 -18.21 -12.80
N ALA A 180 -12.20 -18.70 -11.65
CA ALA A 180 -12.75 -18.28 -10.36
C ALA A 180 -12.30 -16.84 -10.02
N PHE A 181 -11.05 -16.51 -10.30
CA PHE A 181 -10.54 -15.14 -10.14
C PHE A 181 -11.29 -14.15 -11.03
N ASP A 182 -11.48 -14.47 -12.31
CA ASP A 182 -12.26 -13.64 -13.24
C ASP A 182 -13.70 -13.47 -12.76
N ALA A 183 -14.37 -14.53 -12.29
CA ALA A 183 -15.72 -14.45 -11.74
C ALA A 183 -15.80 -13.55 -10.48
N GLN A 184 -14.81 -13.62 -9.59
CA GLN A 184 -14.71 -12.75 -8.42
C GLN A 184 -14.56 -11.29 -8.81
N MET A 185 -13.69 -10.98 -9.77
CA MET A 185 -13.51 -9.61 -10.26
C MET A 185 -14.75 -9.08 -11.00
N ALA A 186 -15.43 -9.96 -11.76
CA ALA A 186 -16.71 -9.62 -12.40
C ALA A 186 -17.79 -9.27 -11.38
N ASP A 187 -17.88 -10.02 -10.30
CA ASP A 187 -18.83 -9.77 -9.21
C ASP A 187 -18.57 -8.42 -8.53
N LEU A 188 -17.32 -8.14 -8.16
CA LEU A 188 -16.92 -6.84 -7.59
C LEU A 188 -17.23 -5.68 -8.53
N SER A 189 -16.96 -5.84 -9.82
CA SER A 189 -17.33 -4.84 -10.83
C SER A 189 -18.86 -4.67 -10.94
N GLY A 190 -19.61 -5.78 -10.83
CA GLY A 190 -21.08 -5.79 -10.88
C GLY A 190 -21.74 -5.01 -9.75
N ILE A 191 -21.15 -4.98 -8.58
CA ILE A 191 -21.62 -4.20 -7.42
C ILE A 191 -20.96 -2.81 -7.34
N HIS A 192 -20.23 -2.40 -8.38
CA HIS A 192 -19.50 -1.12 -8.42
C HIS A 192 -18.49 -0.94 -7.27
N ALA A 193 -17.87 -2.02 -6.82
CA ALA A 193 -16.83 -1.95 -5.82
C ALA A 193 -15.58 -1.27 -6.38
N THR A 194 -14.87 -0.53 -5.53
CA THR A 194 -13.68 0.23 -5.90
C THR A 194 -12.45 -0.34 -5.21
N SER A 195 -11.49 -0.80 -6.01
CA SER A 195 -10.19 -1.20 -5.45
C SER A 195 -9.39 0.03 -5.04
N ILE A 196 -8.85 0.01 -3.82
CA ILE A 196 -8.00 1.08 -3.28
C ILE A 196 -6.60 0.54 -2.93
N SER A 197 -5.62 1.44 -2.83
CA SER A 197 -4.29 1.10 -2.35
C SER A 197 -4.28 0.89 -0.82
N LEU A 198 -3.26 0.19 -0.32
CA LEU A 198 -3.02 0.14 1.14
C LEU A 198 -2.71 1.53 1.70
N GLN A 199 -2.08 2.41 0.90
CA GLN A 199 -1.84 3.80 1.30
C GLN A 199 -3.16 4.54 1.54
N HIS A 200 -4.12 4.42 0.62
CA HIS A 200 -5.44 5.05 0.78
C HIS A 200 -6.15 4.54 2.04
N LEU A 201 -6.11 3.22 2.30
CA LEU A 201 -6.67 2.64 3.52
C LEU A 201 -5.96 3.17 4.78
N ALA A 202 -4.62 3.23 4.77
CA ALA A 202 -3.85 3.78 5.87
C ALA A 202 -4.19 5.25 6.12
N ASP A 203 -4.32 6.06 5.07
CA ASP A 203 -4.69 7.48 5.18
C ASP A 203 -6.13 7.66 5.70
N ALA A 204 -7.04 6.78 5.29
CA ALA A 204 -8.41 6.78 5.83
C ALA A 204 -8.41 6.45 7.33
N LEU A 205 -7.64 5.43 7.75
CA LEU A 205 -7.52 5.05 9.15
C LEU A 205 -6.82 6.11 10.02
N LEU A 206 -5.76 6.73 9.48
CA LEU A 206 -4.93 7.67 10.21
C LEU A 206 -5.48 9.09 10.20
N TYR A 207 -6.03 9.51 9.07
CA TYR A 207 -6.33 10.92 8.81
C TYR A 207 -7.78 11.18 8.44
N GLY A 208 -8.59 10.11 8.25
CA GLY A 208 -9.99 10.21 7.88
C GLY A 208 -10.19 10.59 6.41
N LEU A 209 -9.26 10.22 5.53
CA LEU A 209 -9.46 10.34 4.09
C LEU A 209 -10.73 9.59 3.69
N ALA A 210 -11.56 10.20 2.86
CA ALA A 210 -12.80 9.57 2.41
C ALA A 210 -12.51 8.33 1.57
N LEU A 211 -13.22 7.26 1.85
CA LEU A 211 -13.20 6.06 1.02
C LEU A 211 -14.26 6.14 -0.08
N PRO A 212 -13.99 5.58 -1.26
CA PRO A 212 -15.01 5.43 -2.31
C PRO A 212 -16.09 4.43 -1.86
N PRO A 213 -17.21 4.32 -2.59
CA PRO A 213 -18.21 3.29 -2.34
C PRO A 213 -17.62 1.87 -2.47
N HIS A 214 -18.05 0.96 -1.59
CA HIS A 214 -17.63 -0.44 -1.57
C HIS A 214 -16.11 -0.62 -1.74
N PRO A 215 -15.28 -0.01 -0.86
CA PRO A 215 -13.83 -0.04 -0.99
C PRO A 215 -13.29 -1.43 -0.64
N PHE A 216 -12.25 -1.86 -1.34
CA PHE A 216 -11.52 -3.09 -1.02
C PHE A 216 -10.06 -3.00 -1.49
N VAL A 217 -9.21 -3.83 -0.92
CA VAL A 217 -7.81 -3.96 -1.33
C VAL A 217 -7.57 -5.36 -1.88
N ILE A 218 -6.84 -5.47 -2.98
CA ILE A 218 -6.37 -6.75 -3.52
C ILE A 218 -4.87 -6.86 -3.22
N THR A 219 -4.45 -7.96 -2.60
CA THR A 219 -3.05 -8.25 -2.33
C THR A 219 -2.63 -9.59 -2.91
N PHE A 220 -1.38 -9.68 -3.39
CA PHE A 220 -0.76 -10.88 -3.91
C PHE A 220 0.57 -11.11 -3.22
N ASP A 221 0.74 -12.25 -2.56
CA ASP A 221 1.98 -12.61 -1.88
C ASP A 221 2.91 -13.43 -2.80
N ASP A 222 4.17 -13.58 -2.41
CA ASP A 222 5.26 -14.35 -3.02
C ASP A 222 5.85 -13.80 -4.32
N GLY A 223 5.12 -13.06 -5.14
CA GLY A 223 5.60 -12.63 -6.46
C GLY A 223 5.61 -13.73 -7.53
N ARG A 224 4.62 -14.64 -7.50
CA ARG A 224 4.47 -15.76 -8.46
C ARG A 224 4.22 -15.26 -9.89
N LEU A 225 4.83 -15.92 -10.89
CA LEU A 225 4.65 -15.56 -12.30
C LEU A 225 3.18 -15.62 -12.75
N SER A 226 2.38 -16.51 -12.17
CA SER A 226 0.95 -16.64 -12.49
C SER A 226 0.14 -15.37 -12.12
N GLN A 227 0.62 -14.56 -11.20
CA GLN A 227 0.02 -13.27 -10.88
C GLN A 227 0.14 -12.32 -12.08
N TRP A 228 1.32 -12.24 -12.68
CA TRP A 228 1.55 -11.44 -13.89
C TRP A 228 0.79 -11.98 -15.10
N THR A 229 0.86 -13.28 -15.34
CA THR A 229 0.32 -13.87 -16.59
C THR A 229 -1.20 -14.03 -16.57
N ASN A 230 -1.81 -14.28 -15.41
CA ASN A 230 -3.22 -14.63 -15.31
C ASN A 230 -4.04 -13.57 -14.53
N ALA A 231 -3.51 -13.00 -13.43
CA ALA A 231 -4.29 -12.05 -12.64
C ALA A 231 -4.25 -10.63 -13.23
N VAL A 232 -3.08 -10.13 -13.61
CA VAL A 232 -2.92 -8.75 -14.11
C VAL A 232 -3.80 -8.43 -15.32
N PRO A 233 -3.94 -9.30 -16.35
CA PRO A 233 -4.85 -9.04 -17.46
C PRO A 233 -6.31 -8.87 -17.01
N VAL A 234 -6.76 -9.66 -16.04
CA VAL A 234 -8.12 -9.59 -15.48
C VAL A 234 -8.30 -8.30 -14.68
N LEU A 235 -7.34 -7.95 -13.81
CA LEU A 235 -7.38 -6.69 -13.06
C LEU A 235 -7.50 -5.48 -13.99
N ARG A 236 -6.71 -5.44 -15.06
CA ARG A 236 -6.78 -4.39 -16.09
C ARG A 236 -8.12 -4.35 -16.82
N GLN A 237 -8.70 -5.51 -17.10
CA GLN A 237 -10.02 -5.60 -17.74
C GLN A 237 -11.11 -4.93 -16.91
N TYR A 238 -11.07 -5.08 -15.58
CA TYR A 238 -12.05 -4.50 -14.66
C TYR A 238 -11.63 -3.14 -14.09
N GLY A 239 -10.44 -2.64 -14.42
CA GLY A 239 -9.93 -1.36 -13.92
C GLY A 239 -9.54 -1.39 -12.44
N PHE A 240 -9.18 -2.56 -11.92
CA PHE A 240 -8.79 -2.71 -10.53
C PHE A 240 -7.28 -2.55 -10.32
N THR A 241 -6.90 -1.88 -9.23
CA THR A 241 -5.53 -1.87 -8.72
C THR A 241 -5.29 -3.00 -7.74
N ALA A 242 -4.02 -3.32 -7.49
CA ALA A 242 -3.61 -4.32 -6.50
C ALA A 242 -2.22 -4.00 -5.94
N VAL A 243 -1.90 -4.66 -4.84
CA VAL A 243 -0.60 -4.63 -4.17
C VAL A 243 0.07 -5.97 -4.34
N PHE A 244 1.31 -5.98 -4.83
CA PHE A 244 2.11 -7.18 -4.98
C PHE A 244 3.25 -7.18 -3.95
N PHE A 245 3.41 -8.27 -3.24
CA PHE A 245 4.41 -8.51 -2.22
C PHE A 245 5.40 -9.59 -2.69
N PRO A 246 6.38 -9.28 -3.55
CA PRO A 246 7.34 -10.27 -4.00
C PRO A 246 8.42 -10.56 -2.95
N CYS A 247 8.80 -11.83 -2.83
CA CYS A 247 10.01 -12.23 -2.11
C CYS A 247 11.25 -11.91 -2.93
N THR A 248 12.15 -11.09 -2.40
CA THR A 248 13.25 -10.53 -3.19
C THR A 248 14.27 -11.54 -3.70
N ALA A 249 14.56 -12.61 -2.95
CA ALA A 249 15.47 -13.67 -3.41
C ALA A 249 14.85 -14.59 -4.47
N LEU A 250 13.55 -14.52 -4.68
CA LEU A 250 12.84 -15.38 -5.63
C LEU A 250 12.62 -14.70 -7.00
N ILE A 251 12.91 -13.41 -7.12
CA ILE A 251 12.74 -12.62 -8.35
C ILE A 251 13.47 -13.27 -9.52
N GLY A 252 12.73 -13.61 -10.57
CA GLY A 252 13.25 -14.28 -11.79
C GLY A 252 13.67 -15.74 -11.58
N GLY A 253 13.44 -16.28 -10.39
CA GLY A 253 13.82 -17.62 -10.00
C GLY A 253 12.76 -18.67 -10.24
N LYS A 254 13.12 -19.90 -9.87
CA LYS A 254 12.23 -21.05 -9.88
C LYS A 254 12.52 -21.92 -8.66
N VAL A 255 11.47 -22.30 -7.92
CA VAL A 255 11.56 -23.21 -6.78
C VAL A 255 10.59 -24.37 -7.01
N GLY A 256 11.12 -25.57 -7.24
CA GLY A 256 10.30 -26.70 -7.64
C GLY A 256 9.54 -26.41 -8.93
N PRO A 257 8.20 -26.58 -8.95
CA PRO A 257 7.36 -26.23 -10.09
C PRO A 257 7.06 -24.72 -10.18
N GLN A 258 7.30 -23.95 -9.13
CA GLN A 258 6.92 -22.55 -9.02
C GLN A 258 7.91 -21.66 -9.74
N THR A 259 7.40 -20.76 -10.56
CA THR A 259 8.17 -19.72 -11.25
C THR A 259 7.72 -18.36 -10.72
N TYR A 260 8.67 -17.46 -10.58
CA TYR A 260 8.45 -16.12 -10.01
C TYR A 260 8.64 -15.04 -11.07
N MET A 261 8.00 -13.90 -10.87
CA MET A 261 8.13 -12.73 -11.74
C MET A 261 9.59 -12.28 -11.85
N THR A 262 9.98 -11.90 -13.04
CA THR A 262 11.28 -11.26 -13.29
C THR A 262 11.29 -9.82 -12.78
N ALA A 263 12.48 -9.26 -12.62
CA ALA A 263 12.64 -7.84 -12.28
C ALA A 263 11.92 -6.91 -13.27
N LEU A 264 11.92 -7.25 -14.57
CA LEU A 264 11.25 -6.45 -15.60
C LEU A 264 9.71 -6.50 -15.45
N GLU A 265 9.15 -7.65 -15.10
CA GLU A 265 7.70 -7.79 -14.88
C GLU A 265 7.27 -6.99 -13.64
N ILE A 266 8.05 -7.00 -12.56
CA ILE A 266 7.81 -6.20 -11.36
C ILE A 266 7.92 -4.70 -11.67
N GLN A 267 8.93 -4.28 -12.44
CA GLN A 267 9.04 -2.89 -12.90
C GLN A 267 7.82 -2.47 -13.74
N ASN A 268 7.35 -3.34 -14.62
CA ASN A 268 6.16 -3.08 -15.43
C ASN A 268 4.88 -2.96 -14.58
N LEU A 269 4.76 -3.74 -13.49
CA LEU A 269 3.66 -3.58 -12.55
C LEU A 269 3.69 -2.18 -11.94
N ALA A 270 4.81 -1.77 -11.36
CA ALA A 270 4.97 -0.45 -10.75
C ALA A 270 4.68 0.68 -11.76
N MET A 271 5.27 0.63 -12.95
CA MET A 271 5.04 1.64 -14.00
C MET A 271 3.60 1.72 -14.50
N THR A 272 2.78 0.71 -14.25
CA THR A 272 1.39 0.65 -14.70
C THR A 272 0.37 0.81 -13.59
N GLY A 273 0.81 1.33 -12.41
CA GLY A 273 -0.07 1.75 -11.32
C GLY A 273 -0.39 0.67 -10.29
N PHE A 274 0.32 -0.46 -10.30
CA PHE A 274 0.25 -1.44 -9.22
C PHE A 274 1.29 -1.12 -8.13
N SER A 275 0.94 -1.28 -6.86
CA SER A 275 1.90 -1.12 -5.76
C SER A 275 2.78 -2.35 -5.60
N ILE A 276 4.06 -2.14 -5.38
CA ILE A 276 5.03 -3.20 -5.06
C ILE A 276 5.52 -2.99 -3.65
N GLU A 277 5.25 -3.95 -2.79
CA GLU A 277 5.53 -3.88 -1.36
C GLU A 277 6.33 -5.11 -0.90
N ASP A 278 6.72 -5.18 0.35
CA ASP A 278 7.70 -6.16 0.82
C ASP A 278 7.08 -7.45 1.37
N HIS A 279 7.60 -8.61 0.93
CA HIS A 279 7.32 -9.93 1.50
C HIS A 279 8.60 -10.65 1.93
N THR A 280 9.53 -9.92 2.48
CA THR A 280 10.83 -10.43 2.94
C THR A 280 11.72 -11.02 1.84
N VAL A 281 12.70 -11.85 2.24
CA VAL A 281 13.70 -12.42 1.33
C VAL A 281 13.12 -13.59 0.52
N ASN A 282 12.49 -14.58 1.19
CA ASN A 282 12.14 -15.87 0.59
C ASN A 282 10.95 -16.59 1.25
N ASP A 283 10.08 -15.88 1.92
CA ASP A 283 8.95 -16.43 2.71
C ASP A 283 9.41 -17.36 3.85
N ASP A 284 10.65 -17.20 4.29
CA ASP A 284 11.21 -17.96 5.42
C ASP A 284 10.79 -17.33 6.75
N THR A 285 10.30 -18.10 7.63
CA THR A 285 9.18 -17.88 8.49
C THR A 285 9.50 -17.50 9.93
N ASP A 286 10.73 -17.30 10.33
CA ASP A 286 11.00 -17.03 11.73
C ASP A 286 11.13 -15.51 12.03
N PHE A 287 10.23 -14.76 11.39
CA PHE A 287 10.16 -13.32 11.47
C PHE A 287 10.10 -12.83 12.95
N PHE A 288 9.42 -13.54 13.81
CA PHE A 288 9.15 -13.15 15.19
C PHE A 288 10.22 -13.50 16.20
N SER A 289 10.97 -14.54 15.94
CA SER A 289 12.16 -14.86 16.71
C SER A 289 13.38 -14.11 16.20
N ALA A 290 13.24 -13.36 15.09
CA ALA A 290 14.31 -12.63 14.46
C ALA A 290 14.88 -11.55 15.38
N GLY A 291 16.16 -11.65 15.72
CA GLY A 291 16.90 -10.55 16.33
C GLY A 291 17.05 -9.37 15.34
N PRO A 292 17.46 -8.17 15.82
CA PRO A 292 17.52 -6.95 15.00
C PRO A 292 18.31 -7.10 13.70
N HIS A 293 19.38 -7.86 13.69
CA HIS A 293 20.19 -8.08 12.49
C HIS A 293 19.46 -8.93 11.44
N VAL A 294 18.73 -9.95 11.87
CA VAL A 294 17.94 -10.81 10.97
C VAL A 294 16.75 -10.01 10.44
N LEU A 295 16.12 -9.22 11.28
CA LEU A 295 15.01 -8.34 10.88
C LEU A 295 15.49 -7.31 9.82
N ASP A 296 16.69 -6.72 9.96
CA ASP A 296 17.28 -5.85 8.95
C ASP A 296 17.43 -6.56 7.59
N VAL A 297 17.91 -7.81 7.60
CA VAL A 297 18.03 -8.60 6.36
C VAL A 297 16.68 -8.91 5.74
N LEU A 298 15.72 -9.29 6.57
CA LEU A 298 14.39 -9.70 6.09
C LEU A 298 13.52 -8.54 5.58
N THR A 299 13.81 -7.31 6.00
CA THR A 299 12.93 -6.16 5.71
C THR A 299 13.68 -4.96 5.14
N ASN A 300 14.57 -4.31 5.87
CA ASN A 300 15.22 -3.08 5.43
C ASN A 300 16.01 -3.26 4.11
N ARG A 301 16.69 -4.41 3.95
CA ARG A 301 17.44 -4.71 2.72
C ARG A 301 16.52 -5.09 1.58
N THR A 302 15.45 -5.84 1.83
CA THR A 302 14.45 -6.20 0.82
C THR A 302 13.71 -4.96 0.32
N LYS A 303 13.28 -4.09 1.23
CA LYS A 303 12.76 -2.77 0.91
C LYS A 303 13.70 -2.00 -0.03
N THR A 304 14.98 -1.90 0.33
CA THR A 304 15.98 -1.22 -0.50
C THR A 304 16.11 -1.84 -1.90
N VAL A 305 16.05 -3.17 -2.02
CA VAL A 305 16.07 -3.87 -3.31
C VAL A 305 14.86 -3.49 -4.16
N LEU A 306 13.66 -3.53 -3.58
CA LEU A 306 12.42 -3.23 -4.29
C LEU A 306 12.34 -1.75 -4.69
N GLU A 307 12.72 -0.82 -3.81
CA GLU A 307 12.77 0.61 -4.12
C GLU A 307 13.78 0.97 -5.21
N ASN A 308 14.93 0.28 -5.21
CA ASN A 308 15.90 0.43 -6.31
C ASN A 308 15.37 -0.13 -7.64
N LEU A 309 14.54 -1.16 -7.57
CA LEU A 309 13.96 -1.81 -8.74
C LEU A 309 12.84 -0.98 -9.35
N THR A 310 11.89 -0.52 -8.53
CA THR A 310 10.66 0.14 -8.97
C THR A 310 10.77 1.66 -9.06
N ARG A 311 11.63 2.26 -8.25
CA ARG A 311 11.75 3.70 -7.98
C ARG A 311 10.59 4.27 -7.16
N ASP A 312 9.73 3.39 -6.64
CA ASP A 312 8.64 3.73 -5.76
C ASP A 312 8.98 3.40 -4.31
N PRO A 313 8.42 4.10 -3.32
CA PRO A 313 8.61 3.78 -1.92
C PRO A 313 7.94 2.45 -1.57
N VAL A 314 8.60 1.65 -0.74
CA VAL A 314 8.04 0.43 -0.14
C VAL A 314 7.69 0.74 1.31
N GLN A 315 6.41 0.73 1.65
CA GLN A 315 5.91 1.22 2.94
C GLN A 315 5.07 0.20 3.70
N PHE A 316 4.72 -0.91 3.06
CA PHE A 316 3.91 -1.97 3.65
C PHE A 316 4.68 -3.28 3.66
N LEU A 317 4.41 -4.08 4.70
CA LEU A 317 5.00 -5.41 4.87
C LEU A 317 3.89 -6.44 4.96
N ALA A 318 3.91 -7.45 4.09
CA ALA A 318 3.14 -8.67 4.32
C ALA A 318 4.01 -9.63 5.14
N TYR A 319 3.52 -10.01 6.32
CA TYR A 319 4.24 -10.94 7.17
C TYR A 319 4.25 -12.34 6.56
N THR A 320 5.37 -13.03 6.73
CA THR A 320 5.52 -14.42 6.28
C THR A 320 5.11 -15.39 7.36
N GLY A 321 4.44 -16.45 6.97
CA GLY A 321 4.06 -17.56 7.85
C GLY A 321 2.83 -17.34 8.71
N LEU A 322 2.30 -18.47 9.21
CA LEU A 322 1.17 -18.50 10.11
C LEU A 322 1.62 -18.10 11.51
N TRP A 323 1.06 -17.05 12.00
CA TRP A 323 1.45 -16.41 13.22
C TRP A 323 0.55 -16.75 14.42
N PRO A 324 1.05 -17.17 15.54
CA PRO A 324 0.42 -16.89 16.80
C PRO A 324 1.00 -15.61 17.38
N TRP A 325 0.19 -14.57 17.45
CA TRP A 325 0.54 -13.39 18.25
C TRP A 325 0.87 -13.82 19.67
N PRO A 326 1.98 -13.35 20.24
CA PRO A 326 2.35 -13.75 21.58
C PRO A 326 1.29 -13.28 22.56
N THR A 327 0.68 -14.22 23.25
CA THR A 327 -0.31 -13.94 24.31
C THR A 327 0.34 -13.60 25.64
N SER A 328 1.69 -13.69 25.74
CA SER A 328 2.45 -13.36 26.93
C SER A 328 2.88 -11.89 26.96
N THR A 329 3.06 -11.33 28.17
CA THR A 329 3.59 -9.97 28.33
C THR A 329 4.95 -9.79 27.66
N GLN A 330 5.82 -10.80 27.70
CA GLN A 330 7.12 -10.76 27.03
C GLN A 330 6.97 -10.75 25.50
N GLY A 331 6.02 -11.51 24.97
CA GLY A 331 5.70 -11.50 23.54
C GLY A 331 5.20 -10.13 23.09
N ALA A 332 4.33 -9.49 23.84
CA ALA A 332 3.85 -8.14 23.51
C ALA A 332 4.99 -7.09 23.50
N VAL A 333 5.98 -7.23 24.37
CA VAL A 333 7.18 -6.36 24.38
C VAL A 333 8.04 -6.59 23.12
N GLN A 334 8.22 -7.85 22.74
CA GLN A 334 8.97 -8.20 21.52
C GLN A 334 8.27 -7.67 20.27
N GLU A 335 6.97 -7.82 20.19
CA GLU A 335 6.13 -7.29 19.12
C GLU A 335 6.25 -5.76 19.00
N ALA A 336 6.08 -5.04 20.11
CA ALA A 336 6.22 -3.59 20.11
C ALA A 336 7.63 -3.13 19.68
N SER A 337 8.67 -3.86 20.11
CA SER A 337 10.04 -3.61 19.68
C SER A 337 10.24 -3.85 18.17
N MET A 338 9.64 -4.90 17.64
CA MET A 338 9.67 -5.22 16.22
C MET A 338 8.96 -4.13 15.41
N PHE A 339 7.75 -3.73 15.78
CA PHE A 339 7.04 -2.65 15.09
C PHE A 339 7.81 -1.33 15.12
N ALA A 340 8.41 -0.99 16.26
CA ALA A 340 9.28 0.18 16.36
C ALA A 340 10.49 0.09 15.41
N THR A 341 11.05 -1.11 15.24
CA THR A 341 12.16 -1.34 14.31
C THR A 341 11.70 -1.21 12.85
N LEU A 342 10.59 -1.85 12.47
CA LEU A 342 10.00 -1.73 11.13
C LEU A 342 9.66 -0.28 10.81
N ALA A 343 9.05 0.41 11.76
CA ALA A 343 8.78 1.83 11.67
C ALA A 343 10.07 2.65 11.44
N SER A 344 11.19 2.29 12.09
CA SER A 344 12.48 2.97 11.88
C SER A 344 13.07 2.73 10.49
N TYR A 345 12.64 1.70 9.79
CA TYR A 345 13.01 1.41 8.40
C TYR A 345 12.08 2.10 7.39
N GLY A 346 11.05 2.80 7.85
CA GLY A 346 10.14 3.55 7.00
C GLY A 346 8.89 2.78 6.54
N TYR A 347 8.59 1.63 7.16
CA TYR A 347 7.28 1.00 6.99
C TYR A 347 6.24 1.76 7.81
N ILE A 348 5.00 1.79 7.31
CA ILE A 348 3.88 2.47 7.98
C ILE A 348 2.82 1.50 8.48
N ALA A 349 2.71 0.32 7.88
CA ALA A 349 1.76 -0.70 8.31
C ALA A 349 2.23 -2.11 7.91
N GLY A 350 1.60 -3.12 8.51
CA GLY A 350 1.80 -4.53 8.16
C GLY A 350 0.48 -5.27 8.01
N VAL A 351 0.42 -6.16 7.02
CA VAL A 351 -0.73 -7.03 6.75
C VAL A 351 -0.45 -8.46 7.21
N GLN A 352 -1.43 -9.09 7.83
CA GLN A 352 -1.27 -10.43 8.41
C GLN A 352 -1.40 -11.53 7.37
N ASP A 353 -0.73 -12.67 7.60
CA ASP A 353 -0.94 -13.94 6.92
C ASP A 353 -1.74 -14.92 7.80
N LEU A 354 -2.73 -14.43 8.51
CA LEU A 354 -3.63 -15.28 9.27
C LEU A 354 -4.86 -15.64 8.42
N ARG A 355 -5.38 -16.84 8.66
CA ARG A 355 -6.74 -17.21 8.22
C ARG A 355 -7.74 -16.49 9.11
N ILE A 356 -7.79 -15.17 9.01
CA ILE A 356 -8.78 -14.40 9.74
C ILE A 356 -9.90 -14.05 8.77
N ASP A 357 -11.09 -14.45 9.13
CA ASP A 357 -12.32 -14.06 8.48
C ASP A 357 -12.77 -12.71 9.07
N SER A 358 -11.90 -11.69 8.99
CA SER A 358 -12.21 -10.35 9.49
C SER A 358 -11.81 -9.31 8.45
N ALA A 359 -12.72 -8.39 8.18
CA ALA A 359 -12.49 -7.24 7.33
C ALA A 359 -12.33 -5.93 8.14
N THR A 360 -12.34 -6.01 9.48
CA THR A 360 -12.28 -4.82 10.32
C THR A 360 -10.85 -4.36 10.52
N ASP A 361 -10.53 -3.21 9.96
CA ASP A 361 -9.26 -2.52 10.12
C ASP A 361 -9.38 -1.44 11.19
N THR A 362 -8.33 -1.24 11.99
CA THR A 362 -8.31 -0.21 13.00
C THR A 362 -7.03 0.60 12.95
N SER A 363 -7.14 1.91 13.23
CA SER A 363 -5.98 2.81 13.30
C SER A 363 -4.99 2.45 14.42
N THR A 364 -5.43 1.68 15.41
CA THR A 364 -4.58 1.19 16.52
C THR A 364 -3.85 -0.11 16.18
N ALA A 365 -4.22 -0.78 15.08
CA ALA A 365 -3.67 -2.06 14.67
C ALA A 365 -3.08 -2.03 13.25
N LEU A 366 -2.52 -0.90 12.83
CA LEU A 366 -1.91 -0.74 11.51
C LEU A 366 -0.83 -1.79 11.19
N TRP A 367 -0.12 -2.26 12.21
CA TRP A 367 0.87 -3.33 12.07
C TRP A 367 0.27 -4.73 11.98
N GLN A 368 -1.06 -4.85 12.01
CA GLN A 368 -1.78 -6.11 12.13
C GLN A 368 -3.06 -6.09 11.30
N LEU A 369 -3.05 -5.42 10.16
CA LEU A 369 -4.23 -5.33 9.30
C LEU A 369 -4.65 -6.74 8.86
N PRO A 370 -5.89 -7.14 9.14
CA PRO A 370 -6.37 -8.47 8.81
C PRO A 370 -6.59 -8.64 7.32
N ARG A 371 -6.44 -9.86 6.82
CA ARG A 371 -6.70 -10.18 5.41
C ARG A 371 -7.66 -11.36 5.27
N VAL A 372 -8.48 -11.29 4.23
CA VAL A 372 -9.36 -12.40 3.82
C VAL A 372 -8.59 -13.30 2.87
N ARG A 373 -8.21 -14.51 3.32
CA ARG A 373 -7.48 -15.46 2.49
C ARG A 373 -8.40 -16.05 1.42
N ILE A 374 -8.02 -15.88 0.17
CA ILE A 374 -8.70 -16.43 -1.00
C ILE A 374 -7.88 -17.59 -1.57
N GLY A 375 -8.57 -18.66 -1.94
CA GLY A 375 -7.93 -19.85 -2.50
C GLY A 375 -8.94 -20.86 -3.04
N LEU A 376 -8.52 -22.09 -3.28
CA LEU A 376 -9.33 -23.12 -3.94
C LEU A 376 -10.66 -23.43 -3.23
N ALA A 377 -10.68 -23.33 -1.92
CA ALA A 377 -11.89 -23.59 -1.11
C ALA A 377 -12.83 -22.40 -1.02
N THR A 378 -12.45 -21.23 -1.54
CA THR A 378 -13.26 -20.01 -1.50
C THR A 378 -14.44 -20.15 -2.47
N THR A 379 -15.65 -20.19 -1.92
CA THR A 379 -16.89 -20.23 -2.71
C THR A 379 -17.37 -18.80 -3.00
N MET A 380 -18.15 -18.58 -4.07
CA MET A 380 -18.71 -17.28 -4.37
C MET A 380 -19.58 -16.72 -3.22
N PRO A 381 -20.48 -17.48 -2.57
CA PRO A 381 -21.23 -16.96 -1.41
C PRO A 381 -20.35 -16.54 -0.25
N PHE A 382 -19.22 -17.19 0.00
CA PHE A 382 -18.25 -16.75 1.01
C PHE A 382 -17.58 -15.44 0.59
N PHE A 383 -17.20 -15.32 -0.68
CA PHE A 383 -16.59 -14.11 -1.23
C PHE A 383 -17.56 -12.92 -1.16
N GLU A 384 -18.80 -13.09 -1.64
CA GLU A 384 -19.85 -12.07 -1.63
C GLU A 384 -20.22 -11.59 -0.21
N HIS A 385 -20.06 -12.45 0.80
CA HIS A 385 -20.36 -12.11 2.20
C HIS A 385 -19.60 -10.85 2.67
N TRP A 386 -18.35 -10.68 2.23
CA TRP A 386 -17.50 -9.55 2.62
C TRP A 386 -17.96 -8.20 2.05
N PHE A 387 -18.79 -8.23 1.02
CA PHE A 387 -19.29 -7.03 0.35
C PHE A 387 -20.78 -6.76 0.62
N SER A 388 -21.51 -7.74 1.13
CA SER A 388 -22.94 -7.61 1.37
C SER A 388 -23.31 -6.74 2.58
N ALA A 389 -22.39 -6.53 3.51
CA ALA A 389 -22.62 -5.78 4.75
C ALA A 389 -22.08 -4.34 4.71
N GLN A 390 -21.44 -3.92 3.62
CA GLN A 390 -20.91 -2.56 3.52
C GLN A 390 -22.03 -1.55 3.29
N PRO A 391 -22.05 -0.42 4.02
CA PRO A 391 -23.01 0.65 3.76
C PRO A 391 -22.75 1.23 2.36
N SER A 392 -23.83 1.38 1.61
CA SER A 392 -23.85 1.99 0.28
C SER A 392 -23.49 3.47 0.31
#